data_6386e81eddfd885ddb232e82052eb6c4
#
_entry.id   6386e81eddfd885ddb232e82052eb6c4
#
_cell.length_a   1.000
_cell.length_b   1.000
_cell.length_c   1.000
_cell.angle_alpha   90.00
_cell.angle_beta   90.00
_cell.angle_gamma   90.00
#
_symmetry.space_group_name_H-M   'P 1'
#
loop_
_entity.id
_entity.type
_entity.pdbx_description
1 polymer ?
#
loop_
_entity_poly.entity_id
_entity_poly.type
_entity_poly.pdbx_seq_one_letter_code
_entity_poly.pdbx_strand_id
1 'polypeptide(L)'
;FSYFFFIFDDYGRLHTNFTVLKKEIRKNNLKINGENIEEIDIPNSQPFFLSRLLRDEMDISDPELKLFTELVENGMFYDYIIYHFPEYFKEDNDSRNMAKKLTYKVLFGHNGIKSIQSQMFKELFPKIFDYVIGVKKSKGDYRYLSHLLMKMESDFVFGKVVNDIYKQIRGINIFTVHDSITYPVKYRDKVKQIFDSHFKNY
;
A
#
# COMPACT_ATOMS: atom_id res chain seq x y z
N PHE A 1 -31.14 -12.42 8.64
CA PHE A 1 -30.47 -11.46 9.51
C PHE A 1 -29.03 -11.33 9.02
N SER A 2 -28.65 -10.13 8.53
CA SER A 2 -27.25 -9.84 8.18
C SER A 2 -26.52 -9.55 9.49
N TYR A 3 -25.65 -10.46 9.90
CA TYR A 3 -24.76 -10.17 11.03
C TYR A 3 -23.76 -9.13 10.60
N PHE A 4 -23.70 -8.01 11.32
CA PHE A 4 -22.62 -7.04 11.18
C PHE A 4 -21.40 -7.55 11.95
N PHE A 5 -20.21 -7.59 11.30
CA PHE A 5 -18.98 -7.97 11.97
C PHE A 5 -17.93 -6.87 11.86
N PHE A 6 -17.05 -6.86 12.85
CA PHE A 6 -15.99 -5.90 13.01
C PHE A 6 -14.84 -6.61 13.71
N ILE A 7 -13.74 -6.87 12.98
CA ILE A 7 -12.61 -7.65 13.47
C ILE A 7 -11.32 -6.95 13.05
N PHE A 8 -10.40 -6.76 14.01
CA PHE A 8 -9.01 -6.45 13.69
C PHE A 8 -8.21 -7.76 13.61
N ASP A 9 -7.41 -7.91 12.57
CA ASP A 9 -6.44 -8.99 12.49
C ASP A 9 -5.16 -8.67 13.31
N ASP A 10 -4.24 -9.63 13.37
CA ASP A 10 -2.98 -9.50 14.14
C ASP A 10 -2.07 -8.37 13.62
N TYR A 11 -2.35 -7.83 12.44
CA TYR A 11 -1.60 -6.75 11.80
C TYR A 11 -2.30 -5.39 11.94
N GLY A 12 -3.42 -5.34 12.67
CA GLY A 12 -4.22 -4.16 12.89
C GLY A 12 -5.12 -3.77 11.71
N ARG A 13 -5.29 -4.64 10.70
CA ARG A 13 -6.22 -4.40 9.59
C ARG A 13 -7.64 -4.66 10.03
N LEU A 14 -8.53 -3.76 9.68
CA LEU A 14 -9.95 -3.87 9.96
C LEU A 14 -10.67 -4.69 8.89
N HIS A 15 -11.40 -5.69 9.33
CA HIS A 15 -12.31 -6.50 8.51
C HIS A 15 -13.77 -6.27 8.93
N THR A 16 -14.61 -5.93 7.97
CA THR A 16 -16.04 -5.64 8.16
C THR A 16 -16.86 -6.17 7.00
N ASN A 17 -18.18 -6.10 7.10
CA ASN A 17 -19.07 -6.34 5.95
C ASN A 17 -18.73 -5.49 4.73
N PHE A 18 -18.19 -4.28 4.94
CA PHE A 18 -17.77 -3.40 3.84
C PHE A 18 -16.51 -3.92 3.14
N THR A 19 -15.52 -4.42 3.88
CA THR A 19 -14.25 -4.89 3.31
C THR A 19 -14.39 -6.13 2.43
N VAL A 20 -15.42 -6.97 2.68
CA VAL A 20 -15.66 -8.18 1.88
C VAL A 20 -16.50 -7.92 0.63
N LEU A 21 -17.07 -6.73 0.46
CA LEU A 21 -17.78 -6.37 -0.75
C LEU A 21 -16.83 -6.22 -1.93
N LYS A 22 -17.27 -6.65 -3.12
CA LYS A 22 -16.51 -6.41 -4.36
C LYS A 22 -16.32 -4.92 -4.61
N LYS A 23 -15.16 -4.55 -5.14
CA LYS A 23 -14.78 -3.13 -5.39
C LYS A 23 -15.82 -2.40 -6.25
N GLU A 24 -16.35 -3.07 -7.27
CA GLU A 24 -17.38 -2.50 -8.16
C GLU A 24 -18.67 -2.14 -7.40
N ILE A 25 -19.08 -3.00 -6.47
CA ILE A 25 -20.28 -2.75 -5.62
C ILE A 25 -20.00 -1.55 -4.71
N ARG A 26 -18.82 -1.51 -4.06
CA ARG A 26 -18.45 -0.39 -3.19
C ARG A 26 -18.48 0.94 -3.92
N LYS A 27 -17.91 0.99 -5.14
CA LYS A 27 -17.78 2.24 -5.90
C LYS A 27 -19.08 2.73 -6.53
N ASN A 28 -19.91 1.81 -7.02
CA ASN A 28 -21.03 2.19 -7.88
C ASN A 28 -22.39 2.19 -7.17
N ASN A 29 -22.54 1.43 -6.10
CA ASN A 29 -23.83 1.15 -5.51
C ASN A 29 -24.00 1.64 -4.08
N LEU A 30 -22.94 2.07 -3.43
CA LEU A 30 -23.02 2.49 -2.03
C LEU A 30 -23.08 4.01 -1.89
N LYS A 31 -23.80 4.41 -0.85
CA LYS A 31 -23.87 5.79 -0.37
C LYS A 31 -23.66 5.82 1.13
N ILE A 32 -23.12 6.88 1.65
CA ILE A 32 -23.04 7.14 3.09
C ILE A 32 -24.07 8.22 3.44
N ASN A 33 -25.10 7.85 4.21
CA ASN A 33 -26.19 8.76 4.57
C ASN A 33 -26.86 9.45 3.37
N GLY A 34 -27.04 8.71 2.27
CA GLY A 34 -27.61 9.23 1.02
C GLY A 34 -26.65 10.00 0.12
N GLU A 35 -25.43 10.29 0.59
CA GLU A 35 -24.39 11.00 -0.15
C GLU A 35 -23.56 10.06 -1.02
N ASN A 36 -23.14 10.53 -2.19
CA ASN A 36 -22.17 9.83 -3.00
C ASN A 36 -20.83 9.75 -2.26
N ILE A 37 -20.06 8.72 -2.58
CA ILE A 37 -18.79 8.42 -1.91
C ILE A 37 -17.61 8.53 -2.85
N GLU A 38 -16.45 8.80 -2.28
CA GLU A 38 -15.14 8.73 -2.90
C GLU A 38 -14.19 7.89 -2.07
N GLU A 39 -13.13 7.44 -2.70
CA GLU A 39 -12.05 6.66 -2.10
C GLU A 39 -10.72 7.36 -2.36
N ILE A 40 -9.93 7.53 -1.31
CA ILE A 40 -8.51 7.90 -1.39
C ILE A 40 -7.68 6.72 -0.90
N ASP A 41 -6.62 6.38 -1.62
CA ASP A 41 -5.72 5.29 -1.30
C ASP A 41 -4.24 5.72 -1.32
N ILE A 42 -3.38 4.89 -0.71
CA ILE A 42 -1.94 5.13 -0.71
C ILE A 42 -1.34 4.60 -2.02
N PRO A 43 -0.75 5.48 -2.86
CA PRO A 43 -0.08 5.03 -4.07
C PRO A 43 1.04 4.03 -3.74
N ASN A 44 1.05 2.87 -4.43
CA ASN A 44 2.07 1.84 -4.22
C ASN A 44 2.26 1.46 -2.74
N SER A 45 1.19 1.28 -1.97
CA SER A 45 1.17 1.18 -0.51
C SER A 45 2.34 0.37 0.09
N GLN A 46 2.51 -0.90 -0.29
CA GLN A 46 3.57 -1.74 0.29
C GLN A 46 4.99 -1.28 -0.07
N PRO A 47 5.31 -0.91 -1.33
CA PRO A 47 6.57 -0.24 -1.66
C PRO A 47 6.77 1.09 -0.92
N PHE A 48 5.70 1.86 -0.68
CA PHE A 48 5.77 3.10 0.08
C PHE A 48 6.22 2.84 1.53
N PHE A 49 5.61 1.90 2.24
CA PHE A 49 6.04 1.57 3.60
C PHE A 49 7.44 0.95 3.64
N LEU A 50 7.81 0.17 2.61
CA LEU A 50 9.19 -0.29 2.48
C LEU A 50 10.17 0.90 2.36
N SER A 51 9.87 1.91 1.55
CA SER A 51 10.75 3.08 1.42
C SER A 51 10.96 3.81 2.74
N ARG A 52 9.93 3.86 3.59
CA ARG A 52 10.02 4.45 4.94
C ARG A 52 10.91 3.62 5.86
N LEU A 53 10.73 2.31 5.87
CA LEU A 53 11.57 1.40 6.63
C LEU A 53 13.04 1.49 6.20
N LEU A 54 13.31 1.59 4.91
CA LEU A 54 14.67 1.68 4.36
C LEU A 54 15.39 2.99 4.73
N ARG A 55 14.67 4.09 4.96
CA ARG A 55 15.28 5.35 5.43
C ARG A 55 15.98 5.23 6.79
N ASP A 56 15.50 4.33 7.64
CA ASP A 56 16.07 4.08 8.96
C ASP A 56 17.25 3.09 8.90
N GLU A 57 17.38 2.33 7.81
CA GLU A 57 18.27 1.18 7.70
C GLU A 57 19.38 1.36 6.63
N MET A 58 19.21 2.29 5.70
CA MET A 58 20.14 2.57 4.61
C MET A 58 20.60 4.03 4.66
N ASP A 59 21.74 4.30 4.04
CA ASP A 59 22.20 5.67 3.85
C ASP A 59 21.18 6.45 2.97
N ILE A 60 20.61 7.49 3.53
CA ILE A 60 19.62 8.35 2.85
C ILE A 60 20.19 9.01 1.57
N SER A 61 21.53 9.09 1.44
CA SER A 61 22.20 9.60 0.24
C SER A 61 22.33 8.56 -0.87
N ASP A 62 22.04 7.27 -0.59
CA ASP A 62 22.17 6.19 -1.56
C ASP A 62 21.28 6.43 -2.80
N PRO A 63 21.87 6.40 -4.01
CA PRO A 63 21.14 6.69 -5.25
C PRO A 63 19.97 5.72 -5.52
N GLU A 64 20.12 4.44 -5.14
CA GLU A 64 19.08 3.44 -5.33
C GLU A 64 17.88 3.72 -4.40
N LEU A 65 18.15 4.05 -3.13
CA LEU A 65 17.12 4.41 -2.17
C LEU A 65 16.38 5.70 -2.60
N LYS A 66 17.12 6.71 -3.09
CA LYS A 66 16.52 7.95 -3.61
C LYS A 66 15.59 7.67 -4.78
N LEU A 67 16.07 6.93 -5.79
CA LEU A 67 15.27 6.56 -6.96
C LEU A 67 14.02 5.77 -6.54
N PHE A 68 14.20 4.75 -5.71
CA PHE A 68 13.08 3.93 -5.23
C PHE A 68 12.03 4.78 -4.52
N THR A 69 12.46 5.65 -3.62
CA THR A 69 11.58 6.53 -2.85
C THR A 69 10.81 7.49 -3.75
N GLU A 70 11.50 8.13 -4.69
CA GLU A 70 10.88 9.05 -5.66
C GLU A 70 9.83 8.36 -6.53
N LEU A 71 10.15 7.20 -7.07
CA LEU A 71 9.21 6.41 -7.88
C LEU A 71 7.96 6.01 -7.10
N VAL A 72 8.13 5.63 -5.85
CA VAL A 72 7.02 5.20 -4.99
C VAL A 72 6.14 6.38 -4.61
N GLU A 73 6.72 7.50 -4.20
CA GLU A 73 5.98 8.72 -3.78
C GLU A 73 5.19 9.34 -4.93
N ASN A 74 5.74 9.30 -6.14
CA ASN A 74 5.09 9.81 -7.35
C ASN A 74 4.13 8.82 -8.02
N GLY A 75 3.96 7.60 -7.46
CA GLY A 75 3.07 6.58 -8.01
C GLY A 75 3.59 5.91 -9.29
N MET A 76 4.86 6.15 -9.67
CA MET A 76 5.49 5.70 -10.92
C MET A 76 6.23 4.35 -10.80
N PHE A 77 6.24 3.76 -9.62
CA PHE A 77 7.04 2.57 -9.32
C PHE A 77 6.76 1.38 -10.25
N TYR A 78 5.48 1.05 -10.48
CA TYR A 78 5.12 -0.06 -11.37
C TYR A 78 5.37 0.28 -12.84
N ASP A 79 5.18 1.53 -13.23
CA ASP A 79 5.42 2.00 -14.61
C ASP A 79 6.92 1.95 -14.93
N TYR A 80 7.78 2.24 -13.95
CA TYR A 80 9.23 2.10 -14.06
C TYR A 80 9.64 0.63 -14.30
N ILE A 81 9.07 -0.31 -13.56
CA ILE A 81 9.32 -1.75 -13.78
C ILE A 81 8.87 -2.17 -15.18
N ILE A 82 7.69 -1.76 -15.62
CA ILE A 82 7.15 -2.08 -16.96
C ILE A 82 8.07 -1.53 -18.05
N TYR A 83 8.53 -0.29 -17.90
CA TYR A 83 9.41 0.38 -18.86
C TYR A 83 10.74 -0.37 -19.07
N HIS A 84 11.33 -0.94 -18.02
CA HIS A 84 12.63 -1.63 -18.09
C HIS A 84 12.53 -3.06 -18.61
N PHE A 85 11.35 -3.67 -18.60
CA PHE A 85 11.14 -5.05 -19.08
C PHE A 85 9.98 -5.17 -20.06
N PRO A 86 9.98 -4.42 -21.18
CA PRO A 86 8.84 -4.37 -22.10
C PRO A 86 8.49 -5.74 -22.68
N GLU A 87 9.51 -6.60 -22.89
CA GLU A 87 9.30 -7.95 -23.43
C GLU A 87 8.53 -8.88 -22.46
N TYR A 88 8.63 -8.61 -21.16
CA TYR A 88 7.91 -9.36 -20.14
C TYR A 88 6.47 -8.85 -19.96
N PHE A 89 6.30 -7.54 -20.04
CA PHE A 89 5.01 -6.87 -19.95
C PHE A 89 4.54 -6.55 -21.38
N LYS A 90 3.91 -7.52 -22.04
CA LYS A 90 3.26 -7.26 -23.33
C LYS A 90 2.21 -6.16 -23.14
N GLU A 91 1.93 -5.40 -24.21
CA GLU A 91 0.88 -4.37 -24.23
C GLU A 91 -0.50 -4.99 -23.91
N ASP A 92 -0.75 -5.20 -22.64
CA ASP A 92 -1.99 -5.71 -22.09
C ASP A 92 -2.45 -4.72 -21.01
N ASN A 93 -3.74 -4.54 -20.91
CA ASN A 93 -4.39 -3.74 -19.86
C ASN A 93 -4.07 -4.22 -18.43
N ASP A 94 -3.39 -5.36 -18.25
CA ASP A 94 -3.01 -5.97 -16.98
C ASP A 94 -1.53 -5.75 -16.58
N SER A 95 -0.70 -5.07 -17.39
CA SER A 95 0.75 -4.91 -17.16
C SER A 95 1.05 -4.33 -15.77
N ARG A 96 0.29 -3.32 -15.34
CA ARG A 96 0.44 -2.72 -14.01
C ARG A 96 0.12 -3.71 -12.87
N ASN A 97 -0.88 -4.55 -13.05
CA ASN A 97 -1.24 -5.59 -12.09
C ASN A 97 -0.19 -6.72 -12.07
N MET A 98 0.40 -7.04 -13.22
CA MET A 98 1.53 -7.97 -13.31
C MET A 98 2.76 -7.42 -12.58
N ALA A 99 3.11 -6.15 -12.74
CA ALA A 99 4.20 -5.49 -12.02
C ALA A 99 3.95 -5.45 -10.51
N LYS A 100 2.71 -5.22 -10.09
CA LYS A 100 2.28 -5.34 -8.69
C LYS A 100 2.48 -6.75 -8.15
N LYS A 101 2.04 -7.78 -8.89
CA LYS A 101 2.23 -9.19 -8.50
C LYS A 101 3.73 -9.57 -8.42
N LEU A 102 4.56 -9.07 -9.34
CA LEU A 102 6.01 -9.22 -9.31
C LEU A 102 6.59 -8.70 -7.98
N THR A 103 6.28 -7.45 -7.67
CA THR A 103 6.73 -6.80 -6.43
C THR A 103 6.28 -7.57 -5.19
N TYR A 104 5.01 -7.96 -5.12
CA TYR A 104 4.47 -8.70 -3.99
C TYR A 104 5.11 -10.08 -3.84
N LYS A 105 5.51 -10.72 -4.94
CA LYS A 105 6.26 -11.99 -4.89
C LYS A 105 7.62 -11.81 -4.23
N VAL A 106 8.29 -10.68 -4.44
CA VAL A 106 9.54 -10.35 -3.75
C VAL A 106 9.29 -10.01 -2.29
N LEU A 107 8.33 -9.15 -2.00
CA LEU A 107 8.08 -8.68 -0.63
C LEU A 107 7.48 -9.78 0.26
N PHE A 108 6.54 -10.57 -0.24
CA PHE A 108 5.72 -11.51 0.55
C PHE A 108 6.06 -12.98 0.28
N GLY A 109 6.78 -13.27 -0.79
CA GLY A 109 7.15 -14.65 -1.16
C GLY A 109 8.22 -15.25 -0.26
N HIS A 110 8.33 -16.57 -0.32
CA HIS A 110 9.33 -17.34 0.42
C HIS A 110 10.77 -16.98 -0.02
N ASN A 111 11.73 -17.04 0.91
CA ASN A 111 13.15 -16.83 0.62
C ASN A 111 13.69 -17.90 -0.32
N GLY A 112 14.49 -17.50 -1.30
CA GLY A 112 15.14 -18.42 -2.23
C GLY A 112 14.35 -18.73 -3.50
N ILE A 113 13.23 -18.04 -3.75
CA ILE A 113 12.54 -18.14 -5.03
C ILE A 113 13.45 -17.56 -6.13
N LYS A 114 14.08 -18.44 -6.89
CA LYS A 114 14.81 -18.11 -8.13
C LYS A 114 13.80 -17.89 -9.27
N SER A 115 12.90 -16.95 -9.10
CA SER A 115 11.93 -16.63 -10.16
C SER A 115 12.45 -15.51 -11.03
N ILE A 116 11.99 -15.45 -12.26
CA ILE A 116 12.29 -14.34 -13.17
C ILE A 116 11.89 -12.98 -12.54
N GLN A 117 10.78 -12.95 -11.81
CA GLN A 117 10.30 -11.74 -11.14
C GLN A 117 11.28 -11.25 -10.06
N SER A 118 11.88 -12.18 -9.29
CA SER A 118 12.89 -11.85 -8.29
C SER A 118 14.19 -11.35 -8.94
N GLN A 119 14.54 -11.90 -10.10
CA GLN A 119 15.71 -11.45 -10.87
C GLN A 119 15.48 -10.03 -11.43
N MET A 120 14.32 -9.78 -12.02
CA MET A 120 13.95 -8.45 -12.54
C MET A 120 13.97 -7.39 -11.44
N PHE A 121 13.40 -7.66 -10.28
CA PHE A 121 13.45 -6.73 -9.15
C PHE A 121 14.88 -6.49 -8.66
N LYS A 122 15.69 -7.57 -8.55
CA LYS A 122 17.10 -7.46 -8.16
C LYS A 122 17.94 -6.67 -9.15
N GLU A 123 17.64 -6.76 -10.44
CA GLU A 123 18.34 -6.00 -11.49
C GLU A 123 18.11 -4.49 -11.33
N LEU A 124 16.86 -4.08 -11.02
CA LEU A 124 16.52 -2.67 -10.83
C LEU A 124 16.95 -2.12 -9.48
N PHE A 125 16.83 -2.92 -8.42
CA PHE A 125 17.03 -2.52 -7.04
C PHE A 125 17.84 -3.56 -6.26
N PRO A 126 19.14 -3.75 -6.58
CA PRO A 126 19.95 -4.82 -6.00
C PRO A 126 20.14 -4.69 -4.48
N LYS A 127 20.40 -3.50 -3.96
CA LYS A 127 20.59 -3.26 -2.52
C LYS A 127 19.30 -3.44 -1.73
N ILE A 128 18.19 -2.93 -2.26
CA ILE A 128 16.87 -3.09 -1.65
C ILE A 128 16.45 -4.56 -1.68
N PHE A 129 16.71 -5.27 -2.76
CA PHE A 129 16.46 -6.71 -2.83
C PHE A 129 17.25 -7.47 -1.77
N ASP A 130 18.55 -7.20 -1.66
CA ASP A 130 19.42 -7.86 -0.69
C ASP A 130 18.99 -7.53 0.76
N TYR A 131 18.55 -6.30 1.04
CA TYR A 131 17.94 -5.94 2.32
C TYR A 131 16.68 -6.77 2.61
N VAL A 132 15.72 -6.82 1.66
CA VAL A 132 14.48 -7.59 1.79
C VAL A 132 14.75 -9.06 2.11
N ILE A 133 15.68 -9.69 1.38
CA ILE A 133 16.06 -11.08 1.61
C ILE A 133 16.80 -11.24 2.94
N GLY A 134 17.68 -10.30 3.28
CA GLY A 134 18.42 -10.27 4.54
C GLY A 134 17.51 -10.24 5.77
N VAL A 135 16.53 -9.33 5.78
CA VAL A 135 15.55 -9.23 6.87
C VAL A 135 14.77 -10.53 7.04
N LYS A 136 14.26 -11.10 5.96
CA LYS A 136 13.50 -12.37 6.01
C LYS A 136 14.35 -13.53 6.56
N LYS A 137 15.62 -13.62 6.17
CA LYS A 137 16.54 -14.65 6.65
C LYS A 137 16.91 -14.46 8.13
N SER A 138 17.22 -13.23 8.54
CA SER A 138 17.64 -12.93 9.92
C SER A 138 16.53 -13.19 10.94
N LYS A 139 15.27 -13.02 10.55
CA LYS A 139 14.10 -13.27 11.40
C LYS A 139 13.63 -14.73 11.38
N GLY A 140 14.17 -15.58 10.48
CA GLY A 140 13.73 -16.98 10.36
C GLY A 140 12.29 -17.16 9.85
N ASP A 141 11.60 -16.06 9.52
CA ASP A 141 10.24 -16.08 8.97
C ASP A 141 10.16 -15.16 7.74
N TYR A 142 9.92 -15.77 6.59
CA TYR A 142 9.78 -15.02 5.33
C TYR A 142 8.60 -14.04 5.32
N ARG A 143 7.61 -14.23 6.19
CA ARG A 143 6.43 -13.37 6.33
C ARG A 143 6.71 -12.15 7.20
N TYR A 144 7.79 -12.13 7.98
CA TYR A 144 8.09 -11.05 8.92
C TYR A 144 8.00 -9.66 8.27
N LEU A 145 8.65 -9.49 7.12
CA LEU A 145 8.64 -8.21 6.42
C LEU A 145 7.23 -7.80 5.98
N SER A 146 6.45 -8.75 5.42
CA SER A 146 5.08 -8.45 5.00
C SER A 146 4.19 -8.04 6.17
N HIS A 147 4.33 -8.71 7.31
CA HIS A 147 3.59 -8.36 8.53
C HIS A 147 3.97 -6.98 9.05
N LEU A 148 5.27 -6.66 9.04
CA LEU A 148 5.76 -5.34 9.43
C LEU A 148 5.18 -4.24 8.53
N LEU A 149 5.23 -4.41 7.21
CA LEU A 149 4.70 -3.44 6.26
C LEU A 149 3.17 -3.28 6.39
N MET A 150 2.44 -4.38 6.61
CA MET A 150 0.99 -4.35 6.86
C MET A 150 0.67 -3.60 8.16
N LYS A 151 1.47 -3.79 9.19
CA LYS A 151 1.31 -3.05 10.46
C LYS A 151 1.57 -1.56 10.27
N MET A 152 2.64 -1.18 9.58
CA MET A 152 2.95 0.23 9.26
C MET A 152 1.80 0.88 8.47
N GLU A 153 1.22 0.17 7.49
CA GLU A 153 0.04 0.61 6.73
C GLU A 153 -1.14 0.87 7.66
N SER A 154 -1.45 -0.07 8.54
CA SER A 154 -2.54 0.06 9.49
C SER A 154 -2.34 1.20 10.50
N ASP A 155 -1.14 1.32 11.05
CA ASP A 155 -0.77 2.40 11.97
C ASP A 155 -0.85 3.79 11.28
N PHE A 156 -0.48 3.87 10.00
CA PHE A 156 -0.64 5.09 9.22
C PHE A 156 -2.11 5.43 8.99
N VAL A 157 -2.88 4.47 8.47
CA VAL A 157 -4.30 4.70 8.12
C VAL A 157 -5.11 5.02 9.37
N PHE A 158 -5.09 4.15 10.39
CA PHE A 158 -5.92 4.30 11.58
C PHE A 158 -5.31 5.23 12.63
N GLY A 159 -4.04 5.05 12.93
CA GLY A 159 -3.37 5.80 13.99
C GLY A 159 -3.17 7.27 13.65
N LYS A 160 -2.98 7.60 12.38
CA LYS A 160 -2.74 8.97 11.93
C LYS A 160 -3.91 9.54 11.15
N VAL A 161 -4.15 9.08 9.93
CA VAL A 161 -5.09 9.73 8.99
C VAL A 161 -6.53 9.69 9.48
N VAL A 162 -7.06 8.51 9.79
CA VAL A 162 -8.45 8.34 10.25
C VAL A 162 -8.70 9.08 11.56
N ASN A 163 -7.74 8.97 12.50
CA ASN A 163 -7.83 9.68 13.77
C ASN A 163 -7.94 11.21 13.58
N ASP A 164 -7.13 11.77 12.67
CA ASP A 164 -7.17 13.19 12.36
C ASP A 164 -8.42 13.62 11.58
N ILE A 165 -8.92 12.77 10.69
CA ILE A 165 -10.21 12.99 10.01
C ILE A 165 -11.31 13.14 11.05
N TYR A 166 -11.44 12.25 12.03
CA TYR A 166 -12.45 12.32 13.07
C TYR A 166 -12.31 13.52 14.00
N LYS A 167 -11.06 13.95 14.30
CA LYS A 167 -10.82 15.17 15.09
C LYS A 167 -11.23 16.44 14.36
N GLN A 168 -10.99 16.51 13.04
CA GLN A 168 -11.18 17.74 12.26
C GLN A 168 -12.56 17.82 11.59
N ILE A 169 -13.24 16.67 11.36
CA ILE A 169 -14.54 16.63 10.68
C ILE A 169 -15.55 15.91 11.60
N ARG A 170 -16.22 16.72 12.42
CA ARG A 170 -17.18 16.18 13.39
C ARG A 170 -18.36 15.49 12.68
N GLY A 171 -18.66 14.26 13.09
CA GLY A 171 -19.81 13.49 12.59
C GLY A 171 -19.65 12.90 11.20
N ILE A 172 -18.43 12.88 10.64
CA ILE A 172 -18.17 12.16 9.40
C ILE A 172 -18.29 10.65 9.62
N ASN A 173 -18.91 9.96 8.66
CA ASN A 173 -18.88 8.51 8.57
C ASN A 173 -17.94 8.11 7.42
N ILE A 174 -17.02 7.21 7.71
CA ILE A 174 -16.05 6.68 6.73
C ILE A 174 -15.99 5.16 6.80
N PHE A 175 -15.52 4.56 5.71
CA PHE A 175 -15.12 3.16 5.68
C PHE A 175 -13.65 3.05 5.26
N THR A 176 -13.00 1.99 5.67
CA THR A 176 -11.61 1.70 5.30
C THR A 176 -11.50 0.32 4.69
N VAL A 177 -10.61 0.18 3.72
CA VAL A 177 -10.21 -1.12 3.16
C VAL A 177 -8.69 -1.09 3.00
N HIS A 178 -7.99 -1.69 3.95
CA HIS A 178 -6.52 -1.71 4.00
C HIS A 178 -5.92 -0.29 3.93
N ASP A 179 -5.36 0.06 2.77
CA ASP A 179 -4.70 1.33 2.46
C ASP A 179 -5.65 2.43 1.96
N SER A 180 -6.95 2.15 1.87
CA SER A 180 -7.92 3.10 1.34
C SER A 180 -8.93 3.58 2.39
N ILE A 181 -9.37 4.83 2.23
CA ILE A 181 -10.39 5.49 3.04
C ILE A 181 -11.51 5.95 2.11
N THR A 182 -12.74 5.48 2.37
CA THR A 182 -13.95 5.85 1.64
C THR A 182 -14.77 6.83 2.48
N TYR A 183 -15.19 7.93 1.89
CA TYR A 183 -15.85 9.05 2.57
C TYR A 183 -16.91 9.72 1.67
N PRO A 184 -17.88 10.49 2.24
CA PRO A 184 -18.81 11.29 1.46
C PRO A 184 -18.12 12.38 0.65
N VAL A 185 -18.48 12.53 -0.63
CA VAL A 185 -17.86 13.48 -1.60
C VAL A 185 -17.80 14.92 -1.08
N LYS A 186 -18.77 15.36 -0.28
CA LYS A 186 -18.79 16.72 0.30
C LYS A 186 -17.60 17.04 1.20
N TYR A 187 -16.86 16.04 1.66
CA TYR A 187 -15.65 16.22 2.49
C TYR A 187 -14.34 16.05 1.72
N ARG A 188 -14.40 15.94 0.37
CA ARG A 188 -13.26 15.69 -0.53
C ARG A 188 -12.04 16.52 -0.17
N ASP A 189 -12.19 17.85 -0.22
CA ASP A 189 -11.05 18.76 -0.09
C ASP A 189 -10.40 18.64 1.30
N LYS A 190 -11.22 18.52 2.33
CA LYS A 190 -10.72 18.41 3.70
C LYS A 190 -10.06 17.06 3.97
N VAL A 191 -10.67 15.96 3.53
CA VAL A 191 -10.09 14.62 3.68
C VAL A 191 -8.78 14.52 2.91
N LYS A 192 -8.75 15.04 1.66
CA LYS A 192 -7.54 15.08 0.85
C LYS A 192 -6.44 15.91 1.50
N GLN A 193 -6.75 17.09 2.04
CA GLN A 193 -5.78 17.93 2.75
C GLN A 193 -5.15 17.19 3.95
N ILE A 194 -5.95 16.49 4.75
CA ILE A 194 -5.48 15.72 5.89
C ILE A 194 -4.59 14.56 5.42
N PHE A 195 -5.07 13.80 4.44
CA PHE A 195 -4.32 12.67 3.88
C PHE A 195 -2.97 13.10 3.32
N ASP A 196 -2.95 14.12 2.45
CA ASP A 196 -1.73 14.64 1.81
C ASP A 196 -0.72 15.16 2.83
N SER A 197 -1.21 15.79 3.91
CA SER A 197 -0.35 16.26 5.01
C SER A 197 0.35 15.09 5.71
N HIS A 198 -0.38 14.03 6.03
CA HIS A 198 0.23 12.84 6.64
C HIS A 198 1.14 12.09 5.66
N PHE A 199 0.73 11.96 4.41
CA PHE A 199 1.49 11.23 3.38
C PHE A 199 2.86 11.86 3.10
N LYS A 200 2.93 13.19 3.02
CA LYS A 200 4.18 13.93 2.79
C LYS A 200 5.13 13.90 4.00
N ASN A 201 4.59 13.80 5.20
CA ASN A 201 5.38 13.90 6.44
C ASN A 201 5.64 12.53 7.10
N TYR A 202 5.21 11.47 6.48
CA TYR A 202 5.46 10.11 6.96
C TYR A 202 6.82 9.61 6.52
#